data_7798d6ebfa01be486a35e804b9962963
#
_entry.id   7798d6ebfa01be486a35e804b9962963
#
_cell.length_a   1.000
_cell.length_b   1.000
_cell.length_c   1.000
_cell.angle_alpha   90.00
_cell.angle_beta   90.00
_cell.angle_gamma   90.00
#
_symmetry.space_group_name_H-M   'P 1'
#
loop_
_entity.id
_entity.type
_entity.pdbx_description
1 polymer ?
#
loop_
_entity_poly.entity_id
_entity_poly.type
_entity_poly.pdbx_seq_one_letter_code
_entity_poly.pdbx_strand_id
1 'polypeptide(L)'
;MHPAPSVIIFSSLSGAGFGLLFFLGFGFPAPTGSVAFVFFAIAYALAVGGLLAATFHLKNRKNAWRSYREWRSSWLSREAWAAVSALVILAIYAAGLVFLDAHWAPLGWIGAILGMATVFTTSMIYTQLRTVPRWNQWATPALFLTVSLAGGALLSANTEVAGVLLLLAGALQVWHWWKGDRRFAEAGSTARTATRLDGTVTLWEKPHTGDNYLTREMVYQVARKHAVKLRVIALLAMSLIPAAMVLIFAMHHWNAVIAVVVHLAGVLTSRWLFFAEAEHVVGLYYGAHADRTAPAAA
;
A
#
# COMPACT_ATOMS: atom_id res chain seq x y z
N MET A 1 14.35 4.60 -0.10
CA MET A 1 13.70 5.82 0.44
C MET A 1 13.41 5.62 1.92
N HIS A 2 13.36 6.69 2.72
CA HIS A 2 13.08 6.59 4.15
C HIS A 2 11.63 6.13 4.39
N PRO A 3 11.40 5.04 5.15
CA PRO A 3 10.07 4.49 5.39
C PRO A 3 9.35 5.28 6.49
N ALA A 4 8.60 6.33 6.13
CA ALA A 4 7.87 7.15 7.09
C ALA A 4 6.75 6.35 7.77
N PRO A 5 6.73 6.22 9.11
CA PRO A 5 5.73 5.42 9.83
C PRO A 5 4.28 5.81 9.51
N SER A 6 4.01 7.12 9.36
CA SER A 6 2.67 7.61 9.04
C SER A 6 2.13 7.11 7.69
N VAL A 7 3.01 6.96 6.69
CA VAL A 7 2.62 6.48 5.35
C VAL A 7 2.45 4.95 5.35
N ILE A 8 3.25 4.24 6.15
CA ILE A 8 3.12 2.79 6.35
C ILE A 8 1.77 2.49 7.02
N ILE A 9 1.47 3.16 8.14
CA ILE A 9 0.21 3.03 8.86
C ILE A 9 -0.97 3.39 7.96
N PHE A 10 -0.88 4.52 7.25
CA PHE A 10 -1.89 4.93 6.29
C PHE A 10 -2.21 3.83 5.29
N SER A 11 -1.24 3.38 4.51
CA SER A 11 -1.48 2.43 3.42
C SER A 11 -1.88 1.03 3.90
N SER A 12 -1.51 0.66 5.14
CA SER A 12 -1.89 -0.64 5.73
C SER A 12 -3.32 -0.61 6.29
N LEU A 13 -3.61 0.37 7.16
CA LEU A 13 -4.92 0.43 7.83
C LEU A 13 -6.04 0.86 6.88
N SER A 14 -5.82 1.91 6.06
CA SER A 14 -6.85 2.32 5.11
C SER A 14 -7.15 1.23 4.09
N GLY A 15 -6.12 0.49 3.64
CA GLY A 15 -6.29 -0.67 2.77
C GLY A 15 -7.18 -1.74 3.40
N ALA A 16 -6.91 -2.14 4.65
CA ALA A 16 -7.72 -3.12 5.38
C ALA A 16 -9.15 -2.62 5.61
N GLY A 17 -9.31 -1.34 5.97
CA GLY A 17 -10.62 -0.71 6.19
C GLY A 17 -11.47 -0.66 4.92
N PHE A 18 -10.92 -0.19 3.80
CA PHE A 18 -11.63 -0.19 2.51
C PHE A 18 -11.87 -1.60 1.98
N GLY A 19 -10.97 -2.55 2.27
CA GLY A 19 -11.18 -3.97 1.99
C GLY A 19 -12.39 -4.52 2.75
N LEU A 20 -12.52 -4.25 4.05
CA LEU A 20 -13.70 -4.66 4.82
C LEU A 20 -14.97 -3.98 4.30
N LEU A 21 -14.92 -2.67 4.03
CA LEU A 21 -16.04 -1.92 3.45
C LEU A 21 -16.48 -2.48 2.09
N PHE A 22 -15.54 -3.02 1.30
CA PHE A 22 -15.87 -3.70 0.04
C PHE A 22 -16.77 -4.91 0.28
N PHE A 23 -16.39 -5.81 1.18
CA PHE A 23 -17.18 -6.99 1.45
C PHE A 23 -18.54 -6.66 2.09
N LEU A 24 -18.57 -5.74 3.04
CA LEU A 24 -19.83 -5.26 3.64
C LEU A 24 -20.75 -4.61 2.61
N GLY A 25 -20.21 -3.82 1.69
CA GLY A 25 -20.98 -3.18 0.63
C GLY A 25 -21.61 -4.16 -0.36
N PHE A 26 -20.97 -5.31 -0.59
CA PHE A 26 -21.54 -6.41 -1.38
C PHE A 26 -22.41 -7.37 -0.53
N GLY A 27 -22.56 -7.12 0.77
CA GLY A 27 -23.37 -7.95 1.65
C GLY A 27 -22.68 -9.25 2.10
N PHE A 28 -21.36 -9.25 2.24
CA PHE A 28 -20.57 -10.39 2.71
C PHE A 28 -19.72 -10.02 3.95
N PRO A 29 -20.25 -10.22 5.20
CA PRO A 29 -21.61 -10.62 5.54
C PRO A 29 -22.62 -9.49 5.33
N ALA A 30 -23.91 -9.80 5.41
CA ALA A 30 -25.01 -8.84 5.42
C ALA A 30 -25.58 -8.67 6.85
N PRO A 31 -24.81 -8.08 7.79
CA PRO A 31 -25.27 -7.89 9.16
C PRO A 31 -26.29 -6.76 9.24
N THR A 32 -27.17 -6.81 10.26
CA THR A 32 -28.10 -5.73 10.60
C THR A 32 -27.97 -5.34 12.07
N GLY A 33 -28.57 -4.21 12.46
CA GLY A 33 -28.61 -3.75 13.83
C GLY A 33 -27.22 -3.56 14.47
N SER A 34 -27.06 -4.01 15.70
CA SER A 34 -25.82 -3.84 16.47
C SER A 34 -24.61 -4.56 15.85
N VAL A 35 -24.84 -5.69 15.18
CA VAL A 35 -23.74 -6.41 14.50
C VAL A 35 -23.23 -5.60 13.31
N ALA A 36 -24.13 -5.01 12.50
CA ALA A 36 -23.76 -4.09 11.42
C ALA A 36 -22.95 -2.91 11.97
N PHE A 37 -23.42 -2.30 13.08
CA PHE A 37 -22.71 -1.19 13.72
C PHE A 37 -21.25 -1.56 14.05
N VAL A 38 -21.01 -2.72 14.66
CA VAL A 38 -19.64 -3.16 15.03
C VAL A 38 -18.77 -3.33 13.79
N PHE A 39 -19.26 -4.00 12.74
CA PHE A 39 -18.50 -4.20 11.50
C PHE A 39 -18.15 -2.87 10.83
N PHE A 40 -19.12 -1.97 10.68
CA PHE A 40 -18.87 -0.67 10.07
C PHE A 40 -17.99 0.22 10.96
N ALA A 41 -18.14 0.18 12.29
CA ALA A 41 -17.25 0.91 13.20
C ALA A 41 -15.79 0.48 13.06
N ILE A 42 -15.51 -0.82 12.99
CA ILE A 42 -14.16 -1.33 12.73
C ILE A 42 -13.65 -0.87 11.35
N ALA A 43 -14.46 -1.02 10.31
CA ALA A 43 -14.09 -0.65 8.95
C ALA A 43 -13.76 0.85 8.84
N TYR A 44 -14.59 1.71 9.44
CA TYR A 44 -14.37 3.16 9.47
C TYR A 44 -13.18 3.54 10.35
N ALA A 45 -13.00 2.91 11.51
CA ALA A 45 -11.84 3.15 12.36
C ALA A 45 -10.53 2.86 11.60
N LEU A 46 -10.48 1.77 10.84
CA LEU A 46 -9.33 1.42 10.01
C LEU A 46 -9.17 2.37 8.81
N ALA A 47 -10.23 2.60 8.04
CA ALA A 47 -10.18 3.44 6.84
C ALA A 47 -9.84 4.90 7.18
N VAL A 48 -10.62 5.51 8.07
CA VAL A 48 -10.45 6.92 8.47
C VAL A 48 -9.19 7.10 9.30
N GLY A 49 -8.91 6.20 10.25
CA GLY A 49 -7.68 6.22 11.04
C GLY A 49 -6.43 6.13 10.17
N GLY A 50 -6.44 5.27 9.15
CA GLY A 50 -5.39 5.20 8.14
C GLY A 50 -5.25 6.52 7.36
N LEU A 51 -6.34 7.05 6.82
CA LEU A 51 -6.33 8.33 6.08
C LEU A 51 -5.84 9.49 6.95
N LEU A 52 -6.23 9.55 8.22
CA LEU A 52 -5.75 10.57 9.16
C LEU A 52 -4.25 10.42 9.42
N ALA A 53 -3.71 9.19 9.51
CA ALA A 53 -2.27 8.98 9.65
C ALA A 53 -1.48 9.62 8.51
N ALA A 54 -2.01 9.64 7.27
CA ALA A 54 -1.39 10.32 6.14
C ALA A 54 -1.20 11.83 6.36
N THR A 55 -2.02 12.47 7.18
CA THR A 55 -1.90 13.91 7.43
C THR A 55 -0.67 14.27 8.27
N PHE A 56 -0.10 13.31 9.03
CA PHE A 56 1.04 13.58 9.91
C PHE A 56 2.34 13.83 9.17
N HIS A 57 2.49 13.37 7.92
CA HIS A 57 3.68 13.67 7.12
C HIS A 57 3.56 14.97 6.30
N LEU A 58 2.39 15.61 6.28
CA LEU A 58 2.20 16.88 5.58
C LEU A 58 2.88 18.01 6.34
N LYS A 59 3.82 18.70 5.70
CA LYS A 59 4.46 19.89 6.27
C LYS A 59 3.47 21.05 6.51
N ASN A 60 2.50 21.22 5.61
CA ASN A 60 1.49 22.28 5.69
C ASN A 60 0.07 21.72 5.71
N ARG A 61 -0.36 21.23 6.86
CA ARG A 61 -1.68 20.60 7.07
C ARG A 61 -2.84 21.56 6.80
N LYS A 62 -2.67 22.86 7.02
CA LYS A 62 -3.69 23.89 6.77
C LYS A 62 -4.11 23.96 5.31
N ASN A 63 -3.23 23.56 4.40
CA ASN A 63 -3.49 23.57 2.96
C ASN A 63 -3.93 22.19 2.41
N ALA A 64 -4.15 21.20 3.26
CA ALA A 64 -4.54 19.84 2.81
C ALA A 64 -5.81 19.84 1.94
N TRP A 65 -6.77 20.72 2.23
CA TRP A 65 -8.00 20.88 1.45
C TRP A 65 -7.75 21.26 -0.01
N ARG A 66 -6.60 21.87 -0.33
CA ARG A 66 -6.23 22.21 -1.71
C ARG A 66 -5.94 20.97 -2.55
N SER A 67 -5.67 19.82 -1.92
CA SER A 67 -5.48 18.55 -2.63
C SER A 67 -6.70 18.15 -3.46
N TYR A 68 -7.89 18.60 -3.14
CA TYR A 68 -9.11 18.32 -3.89
C TYR A 68 -9.20 19.05 -5.25
N ARG A 69 -8.41 20.12 -5.48
CA ARG A 69 -8.52 20.97 -6.68
C ARG A 69 -7.95 20.36 -7.94
N GLU A 70 -6.90 19.55 -7.80
CA GLU A 70 -6.08 19.04 -8.91
C GLU A 70 -6.50 17.63 -9.37
N TRP A 71 -7.80 17.32 -9.34
CA TRP A 71 -8.29 15.97 -9.63
C TRP A 71 -7.98 15.48 -11.06
N ARG A 72 -7.77 16.40 -12.02
CA ARG A 72 -7.43 16.06 -13.39
C ARG A 72 -5.98 15.60 -13.57
N SER A 73 -5.08 16.12 -12.76
CA SER A 73 -3.62 15.92 -12.91
C SER A 73 -3.00 15.09 -11.77
N SER A 74 -3.60 15.09 -10.56
CA SER A 74 -3.02 14.49 -9.36
C SER A 74 -3.77 13.23 -8.91
N TRP A 75 -3.05 12.12 -8.76
CA TRP A 75 -3.59 10.90 -8.16
C TRP A 75 -3.98 11.08 -6.69
N LEU A 76 -3.26 11.89 -5.93
CA LEU A 76 -3.62 12.25 -4.55
C LEU A 76 -4.99 12.93 -4.48
N SER A 77 -5.28 13.81 -5.45
CA SER A 77 -6.58 14.48 -5.54
C SER A 77 -7.70 13.50 -5.88
N ARG A 78 -7.45 12.57 -6.80
CA ARG A 78 -8.41 11.50 -7.14
C ARG A 78 -8.68 10.57 -5.97
N GLU A 79 -7.64 10.22 -5.21
CA GLU A 79 -7.75 9.46 -3.96
C GLU A 79 -8.67 10.16 -2.95
N ALA A 80 -8.43 11.45 -2.71
CA ALA A 80 -9.23 12.23 -1.77
C ALA A 80 -10.71 12.25 -2.16
N TRP A 81 -11.05 12.47 -3.43
CA TRP A 81 -12.42 12.41 -3.93
C TRP A 81 -13.03 11.00 -3.82
N ALA A 82 -12.31 9.97 -4.23
CA ALA A 82 -12.78 8.59 -4.14
C ALA A 82 -13.04 8.18 -2.68
N ALA A 83 -12.11 8.51 -1.77
CA ALA A 83 -12.22 8.20 -0.34
C ALA A 83 -13.44 8.85 0.30
N VAL A 84 -13.63 10.16 0.11
CA VAL A 84 -14.76 10.88 0.70
C VAL A 84 -16.08 10.36 0.12
N SER A 85 -16.16 10.17 -1.20
CA SER A 85 -17.37 9.64 -1.83
C SER A 85 -17.71 8.23 -1.34
N ALA A 86 -16.70 7.34 -1.25
CA ALA A 86 -16.88 5.98 -0.71
C ALA A 86 -17.41 6.01 0.72
N LEU A 87 -16.76 6.79 1.59
CA LEU A 87 -17.13 6.87 3.00
C LEU A 87 -18.53 7.45 3.18
N VAL A 88 -18.91 8.51 2.46
CA VAL A 88 -20.26 9.11 2.57
C VAL A 88 -21.32 8.12 2.12
N ILE A 89 -21.16 7.48 0.96
CA ILE A 89 -22.14 6.53 0.42
C ILE A 89 -22.27 5.32 1.34
N LEU A 90 -21.15 4.77 1.81
CA LEU A 90 -21.17 3.62 2.72
C LEU A 90 -21.70 3.98 4.11
N ALA A 91 -21.58 5.23 4.58
CA ALA A 91 -22.21 5.67 5.82
C ALA A 91 -23.74 5.68 5.70
N ILE A 92 -24.28 6.13 4.56
CA ILE A 92 -25.72 6.09 4.30
C ILE A 92 -26.20 4.63 4.24
N TYR A 93 -25.47 3.76 3.54
CA TYR A 93 -25.75 2.33 3.47
C TYR A 93 -25.71 1.67 4.86
N ALA A 94 -24.67 1.96 5.65
CA ALA A 94 -24.53 1.46 7.02
C ALA A 94 -25.69 1.94 7.92
N ALA A 95 -26.09 3.20 7.81
CA ALA A 95 -27.23 3.75 8.56
C ALA A 95 -28.54 2.99 8.24
N GLY A 96 -28.75 2.64 6.98
CA GLY A 96 -29.87 1.79 6.56
C GLY A 96 -29.86 0.42 7.26
N LEU A 97 -28.71 -0.28 7.28
CA LEU A 97 -28.56 -1.58 7.93
C LEU A 97 -28.65 -1.51 9.46
N VAL A 98 -28.09 -0.46 10.07
CA VAL A 98 -28.01 -0.35 11.53
C VAL A 98 -29.35 0.09 12.16
N PHE A 99 -30.04 1.06 11.55
CA PHE A 99 -31.20 1.69 12.17
C PHE A 99 -32.54 1.32 11.55
N LEU A 100 -32.55 0.85 10.28
CA LEU A 100 -33.78 0.67 9.52
C LEU A 100 -33.98 -0.77 9.05
N ASP A 101 -33.03 -1.68 9.32
CA ASP A 101 -32.99 -3.04 8.73
C ASP A 101 -33.14 -3.05 7.18
N ALA A 102 -32.74 -1.95 6.55
CA ALA A 102 -32.90 -1.73 5.13
C ALA A 102 -31.61 -2.00 4.36
N HIS A 103 -31.66 -2.96 3.46
CA HIS A 103 -30.53 -3.35 2.61
C HIS A 103 -30.57 -2.64 1.25
N TRP A 104 -30.00 -1.44 1.18
CA TRP A 104 -29.92 -0.66 -0.08
C TRP A 104 -28.73 -1.11 -0.92
N ALA A 105 -28.82 -2.30 -1.51
CA ALA A 105 -27.73 -2.93 -2.24
C ALA A 105 -27.01 -2.03 -3.26
N PRO A 106 -27.69 -1.20 -4.09
CA PRO A 106 -27.00 -0.32 -5.03
C PRO A 106 -26.05 0.67 -4.35
N LEU A 107 -26.40 1.22 -3.18
CA LEU A 107 -25.52 2.11 -2.43
C LEU A 107 -24.31 1.35 -1.89
N GLY A 108 -24.52 0.13 -1.38
CA GLY A 108 -23.45 -0.76 -0.96
C GLY A 108 -22.45 -1.02 -2.09
N TRP A 109 -22.93 -1.41 -3.26
CA TRP A 109 -22.08 -1.71 -4.44
C TRP A 109 -21.29 -0.49 -4.91
N ILE A 110 -21.95 0.66 -5.06
CA ILE A 110 -21.30 1.90 -5.49
C ILE A 110 -20.21 2.29 -4.48
N GLY A 111 -20.52 2.26 -3.18
CA GLY A 111 -19.57 2.60 -2.14
C GLY A 111 -18.39 1.62 -2.07
N ALA A 112 -18.63 0.31 -2.25
CA ALA A 112 -17.61 -0.73 -2.31
C ALA A 112 -16.62 -0.51 -3.47
N ILE A 113 -17.15 -0.23 -4.67
CA ILE A 113 -16.34 0.05 -5.87
C ILE A 113 -15.52 1.33 -5.67
N LEU A 114 -16.09 2.39 -5.11
CA LEU A 114 -15.38 3.63 -4.79
C LEU A 114 -14.31 3.41 -3.72
N GLY A 115 -14.56 2.53 -2.74
CA GLY A 115 -13.56 2.11 -1.74
C GLY A 115 -12.34 1.45 -2.41
N MET A 116 -12.56 0.54 -3.37
CA MET A 116 -11.46 -0.05 -4.13
C MET A 116 -10.81 0.95 -5.09
N ALA A 117 -11.58 1.88 -5.65
CA ALA A 117 -11.02 3.00 -6.43
C ALA A 117 -10.09 3.88 -5.56
N THR A 118 -10.40 4.06 -4.27
CA THR A 118 -9.50 4.75 -3.33
C THR A 118 -8.17 4.01 -3.20
N VAL A 119 -8.20 2.70 -2.95
CA VAL A 119 -6.98 1.87 -2.84
C VAL A 119 -6.18 1.88 -4.15
N PHE A 120 -6.86 1.82 -5.29
CA PHE A 120 -6.23 1.92 -6.61
C PHE A 120 -5.55 3.27 -6.81
N THR A 121 -6.25 4.38 -6.54
CA THR A 121 -5.67 5.73 -6.68
C THR A 121 -4.53 5.98 -5.72
N THR A 122 -4.59 5.45 -4.48
CA THR A 122 -3.45 5.42 -3.54
C THR A 122 -2.24 4.74 -4.17
N SER A 123 -2.42 3.57 -4.76
CA SER A 123 -1.32 2.83 -5.40
C SER A 123 -0.71 3.59 -6.58
N MET A 124 -1.54 4.31 -7.34
CA MET A 124 -1.11 5.09 -8.50
C MET A 124 -0.25 6.29 -8.14
N ILE A 125 -0.34 6.82 -6.91
CA ILE A 125 0.58 7.86 -6.40
C ILE A 125 2.03 7.39 -6.52
N TYR A 126 2.29 6.11 -6.24
CA TYR A 126 3.61 5.50 -6.33
C TYR A 126 3.92 4.98 -7.74
N THR A 127 2.95 4.30 -8.36
CA THR A 127 3.13 3.64 -9.66
C THR A 127 3.48 4.62 -10.77
N GLN A 128 2.98 5.86 -10.75
CA GLN A 128 3.30 6.89 -11.74
C GLN A 128 4.75 7.37 -11.69
N LEU A 129 5.48 7.14 -10.57
CA LEU A 129 6.81 7.69 -10.33
C LEU A 129 7.88 6.90 -11.10
N ARG A 130 8.16 7.31 -12.33
CA ARG A 130 9.27 6.76 -13.13
C ARG A 130 10.64 6.97 -12.49
N THR A 131 10.76 7.98 -11.61
CA THR A 131 11.97 8.26 -10.83
C THR A 131 12.26 7.25 -9.74
N VAL A 132 11.30 6.37 -9.45
CA VAL A 132 11.44 5.21 -8.56
C VAL A 132 11.05 3.96 -9.34
N PRO A 133 11.96 3.38 -10.15
CA PRO A 133 11.65 2.29 -11.08
C PRO A 133 10.99 1.07 -10.40
N ARG A 134 11.36 0.75 -9.15
CA ARG A 134 10.78 -0.35 -8.38
C ARG A 134 9.26 -0.21 -8.20
N TRP A 135 8.75 0.99 -8.04
CA TRP A 135 7.32 1.26 -7.90
C TRP A 135 6.57 1.32 -9.23
N ASN A 136 7.29 1.72 -10.30
CA ASN A 136 6.72 1.90 -11.63
C ASN A 136 6.54 0.56 -12.35
N GLN A 137 5.59 -0.25 -11.89
CA GLN A 137 5.22 -1.55 -12.47
C GLN A 137 3.75 -1.87 -12.18
N TRP A 138 3.11 -2.66 -13.07
CA TRP A 138 1.71 -3.07 -12.93
C TRP A 138 1.43 -3.86 -11.64
N ALA A 139 2.41 -4.58 -11.13
CA ALA A 139 2.27 -5.35 -9.90
C ALA A 139 2.04 -4.46 -8.67
N THR A 140 2.41 -3.17 -8.70
CA THR A 140 2.16 -2.25 -7.59
C THR A 140 0.67 -2.06 -7.32
N PRO A 141 -0.18 -1.60 -8.26
CA PRO A 141 -1.61 -1.48 -8.01
C PRO A 141 -2.28 -2.84 -7.78
N ALA A 142 -1.88 -3.89 -8.48
CA ALA A 142 -2.41 -5.23 -8.25
C ALA A 142 -2.18 -5.70 -6.81
N LEU A 143 -0.97 -5.51 -6.28
CA LEU A 143 -0.61 -5.88 -4.92
C LEU A 143 -1.40 -5.07 -3.87
N PHE A 144 -1.56 -3.75 -4.08
CA PHE A 144 -2.33 -2.91 -3.16
C PHE A 144 -3.79 -3.37 -3.06
N LEU A 145 -4.43 -3.59 -4.21
CA LEU A 145 -5.82 -4.07 -4.28
C LEU A 145 -5.97 -5.46 -3.64
N THR A 146 -5.10 -6.41 -4.01
CA THR A 146 -5.22 -7.79 -3.53
C THR A 146 -4.97 -7.89 -2.03
N VAL A 147 -3.98 -7.17 -1.48
CA VAL A 147 -3.72 -7.13 -0.03
C VAL A 147 -4.89 -6.51 0.72
N SER A 148 -5.50 -5.44 0.19
CA SER A 148 -6.67 -4.81 0.80
C SER A 148 -7.88 -5.73 0.79
N LEU A 149 -8.13 -6.42 -0.33
CA LEU A 149 -9.20 -7.41 -0.41
C LEU A 149 -8.94 -8.62 0.51
N ALA A 150 -7.70 -9.12 0.59
CA ALA A 150 -7.35 -10.22 1.49
C ALA A 150 -7.60 -9.87 2.96
N GLY A 151 -7.14 -8.69 3.39
CA GLY A 151 -7.40 -8.17 4.73
C GLY A 151 -8.89 -7.95 4.99
N GLY A 152 -9.62 -7.43 4.01
CA GLY A 152 -11.07 -7.25 4.07
C GLY A 152 -11.83 -8.56 4.19
N ALA A 153 -11.45 -9.58 3.41
CA ALA A 153 -12.03 -10.92 3.48
C ALA A 153 -11.80 -11.59 4.83
N LEU A 154 -10.60 -11.45 5.42
CA LEU A 154 -10.31 -11.91 6.77
C LEU A 154 -11.20 -11.21 7.81
N LEU A 155 -11.28 -9.89 7.75
CA LEU A 155 -12.07 -9.08 8.69
C LEU A 155 -13.58 -9.32 8.55
N SER A 156 -14.06 -9.67 7.36
CA SER A 156 -15.45 -10.02 7.09
C SER A 156 -15.78 -11.49 7.38
N ALA A 157 -14.81 -12.26 7.91
CA ALA A 157 -14.91 -13.70 8.16
C ALA A 157 -15.25 -14.56 6.93
N ASN A 158 -14.98 -14.06 5.73
CA ASN A 158 -15.13 -14.81 4.48
C ASN A 158 -13.87 -15.65 4.22
N THR A 159 -13.76 -16.78 4.92
CA THR A 159 -12.54 -17.59 5.02
C THR A 159 -12.08 -18.17 3.69
N GLU A 160 -12.99 -18.67 2.86
CA GLU A 160 -12.65 -19.26 1.57
C GLU A 160 -12.03 -18.22 0.62
N VAL A 161 -12.69 -17.08 0.49
CA VAL A 161 -12.19 -15.96 -0.33
C VAL A 161 -10.90 -15.40 0.27
N ALA A 162 -10.81 -15.30 1.59
CA ALA A 162 -9.59 -14.85 2.27
C ALA A 162 -8.39 -15.75 1.95
N GLY A 163 -8.56 -17.06 2.03
CA GLY A 163 -7.49 -18.02 1.73
C GLY A 163 -6.91 -17.84 0.32
N VAL A 164 -7.79 -17.75 -0.68
CA VAL A 164 -7.38 -17.53 -2.08
C VAL A 164 -6.69 -16.18 -2.27
N LEU A 165 -7.27 -15.11 -1.72
CA LEU A 165 -6.71 -13.76 -1.86
C LEU A 165 -5.37 -13.61 -1.11
N LEU A 166 -5.21 -14.26 0.04
CA LEU A 166 -3.94 -14.28 0.77
C LEU A 166 -2.83 -14.95 -0.05
N LEU A 167 -3.09 -16.11 -0.65
CA LEU A 167 -2.12 -16.79 -1.52
C LEU A 167 -1.80 -15.95 -2.76
N LEU A 168 -2.79 -15.32 -3.38
CA LEU A 168 -2.60 -14.44 -4.51
C LEU A 168 -1.76 -13.20 -4.12
N ALA A 169 -2.03 -12.60 -2.95
CA ALA A 169 -1.25 -11.49 -2.42
C ALA A 169 0.23 -11.90 -2.20
N GLY A 170 0.47 -13.10 -1.67
CA GLY A 170 1.83 -13.64 -1.53
C GLY A 170 2.54 -13.82 -2.87
N ALA A 171 1.86 -14.39 -3.85
CA ALA A 171 2.41 -14.57 -5.20
C ALA A 171 2.75 -13.22 -5.87
N LEU A 172 1.83 -12.24 -5.79
CA LEU A 172 2.05 -10.89 -6.31
C LEU A 172 3.18 -10.16 -5.56
N GLN A 173 3.31 -10.39 -4.24
CA GLN A 173 4.40 -9.83 -3.45
C GLN A 173 5.76 -10.36 -3.90
N VAL A 174 5.88 -11.67 -4.12
CA VAL A 174 7.10 -12.29 -4.64
C VAL A 174 7.43 -11.77 -6.05
N TRP A 175 6.42 -11.68 -6.92
CA TRP A 175 6.57 -11.10 -8.24
C TRP A 175 7.03 -9.64 -8.18
N HIS A 176 6.42 -8.83 -7.31
CA HIS A 176 6.79 -7.42 -7.13
C HIS A 176 8.25 -7.26 -6.71
N TRP A 177 8.75 -8.09 -5.80
CA TRP A 177 10.16 -8.08 -5.42
C TRP A 177 11.07 -8.54 -6.55
N TRP A 178 10.76 -9.68 -7.17
CA TRP A 178 11.57 -10.25 -8.24
C TRP A 178 11.72 -9.29 -9.43
N LYS A 179 10.63 -8.68 -9.86
CA LYS A 179 10.65 -7.68 -10.94
C LYS A 179 11.28 -6.38 -10.46
N GLY A 180 10.94 -5.93 -9.25
CA GLY A 180 11.43 -4.69 -8.63
C GLY A 180 12.93 -4.65 -8.48
N ASP A 181 13.58 -5.79 -8.17
CA ASP A 181 15.04 -5.88 -8.04
C ASP A 181 15.79 -5.60 -9.36
N ARG A 182 15.12 -5.80 -10.51
CA ARG A 182 15.66 -5.60 -11.85
C ARG A 182 15.29 -4.25 -12.46
N ARG A 183 14.20 -3.62 -11.98
CA ARG A 183 13.61 -2.42 -12.59
C ARG A 183 14.57 -1.22 -12.70
N PHE A 184 15.49 -1.06 -11.75
CA PHE A 184 16.44 0.06 -11.80
C PHE A 184 17.42 -0.10 -12.97
N ALA A 185 17.95 -1.31 -13.17
CA ALA A 185 18.81 -1.62 -14.30
C ALA A 185 18.06 -1.55 -15.64
N GLU A 186 16.84 -2.10 -15.69
CA GLU A 186 15.97 -2.06 -16.88
C GLU A 186 15.59 -0.62 -17.29
N ALA A 187 15.48 0.30 -16.33
CA ALA A 187 15.18 1.70 -16.60
C ALA A 187 16.32 2.44 -17.32
N GLY A 188 17.52 1.86 -17.37
CA GLY A 188 18.69 2.43 -18.07
C GLY A 188 19.17 3.78 -17.53
N SER A 189 18.75 4.12 -16.30
CA SER A 189 19.15 5.39 -15.66
C SER A 189 20.57 5.27 -15.10
N THR A 190 21.49 6.03 -15.66
CA THR A 190 22.91 6.09 -15.26
C THR A 190 23.31 7.54 -14.96
N ALA A 191 24.46 7.75 -14.33
CA ALA A 191 25.01 9.10 -14.13
C ALA A 191 25.14 9.84 -15.48
N ARG A 192 25.53 9.14 -16.53
CA ARG A 192 25.61 9.69 -17.89
C ARG A 192 24.25 10.18 -18.40
N THR A 193 23.22 9.34 -18.33
CA THR A 193 21.87 9.73 -18.81
C THR A 193 21.26 10.83 -17.95
N ALA A 194 21.54 10.86 -16.65
CA ALA A 194 21.04 11.85 -15.71
C ALA A 194 21.69 13.23 -15.91
N THR A 195 23.00 13.26 -16.24
CA THR A 195 23.76 14.51 -16.46
C THR A 195 23.81 14.95 -17.92
N ARG A 196 23.49 14.04 -18.85
CA ARG A 196 23.67 14.24 -20.31
C ARG A 196 25.10 14.53 -20.72
N LEU A 197 26.09 14.10 -19.93
CA LEU A 197 27.52 14.22 -20.28
C LEU A 197 27.94 13.01 -21.11
N ASP A 198 28.91 13.20 -21.99
CA ASP A 198 29.49 12.11 -22.78
C ASP A 198 30.59 11.37 -22.02
N GLY A 199 30.87 10.13 -22.46
CA GLY A 199 31.88 9.28 -21.86
C GLY A 199 31.43 8.57 -20.58
N THR A 200 32.41 8.16 -19.78
CA THR A 200 32.17 7.54 -18.46
C THR A 200 32.04 8.63 -17.40
N VAL A 201 30.83 8.75 -16.86
CA VAL A 201 30.52 9.78 -15.86
C VAL A 201 30.53 9.16 -14.48
N THR A 202 31.43 9.63 -13.62
CA THR A 202 31.54 9.23 -12.21
C THR A 202 31.49 10.44 -11.31
N LEU A 203 31.04 10.25 -10.09
CA LEU A 203 31.10 11.30 -9.08
C LEU A 203 32.53 11.43 -8.58
N TRP A 204 33.15 12.59 -8.82
CA TRP A 204 34.50 12.90 -8.36
C TRP A 204 34.54 13.15 -6.85
N GLU A 205 33.65 14.00 -6.36
CA GLU A 205 33.52 14.35 -4.95
C GLU A 205 32.05 14.54 -4.59
N LYS A 206 31.70 14.24 -3.34
CA LYS A 206 30.32 14.45 -2.85
C LYS A 206 30.01 15.95 -2.85
N PRO A 207 28.82 16.36 -3.39
CA PRO A 207 28.46 17.78 -3.51
C PRO A 207 28.25 18.48 -2.15
N HIS A 208 28.19 17.73 -1.05
CA HIS A 208 28.00 18.24 0.30
C HIS A 208 28.80 17.42 1.30
N THR A 209 29.39 18.11 2.29
CA THR A 209 30.13 17.47 3.40
C THR A 209 29.20 16.80 4.42
N GLY A 210 27.95 17.28 4.56
CA GLY A 210 26.96 16.71 5.44
C GLY A 210 25.74 16.19 4.68
N ASP A 211 24.87 15.47 5.38
CA ASP A 211 23.62 14.96 4.82
C ASP A 211 22.61 16.08 4.58
N ASN A 212 22.01 16.07 3.41
CA ASN A 212 20.88 16.92 3.06
C ASN A 212 19.56 16.14 3.02
N TYR A 213 18.44 16.81 2.70
CA TYR A 213 17.12 16.17 2.57
C TYR A 213 17.13 14.99 1.57
N LEU A 214 17.79 15.14 0.43
CA LEU A 214 17.82 14.10 -0.61
C LEU A 214 18.58 12.86 -0.14
N THR A 215 19.73 13.04 0.51
CA THR A 215 20.53 11.91 1.02
C THR A 215 19.84 11.17 2.15
N ARG A 216 19.15 11.89 3.04
CA ARG A 216 18.42 11.28 4.17
C ARG A 216 17.15 10.56 3.75
N GLU A 217 16.35 11.17 2.88
CA GLU A 217 15.02 10.67 2.52
C GLU A 217 15.04 9.75 1.29
N MET A 218 15.75 10.15 0.22
CA MET A 218 15.66 9.47 -1.07
C MET A 218 16.78 8.45 -1.29
N VAL A 219 17.95 8.63 -0.68
CA VAL A 219 19.12 7.73 -0.81
C VAL A 219 19.32 6.86 0.44
N TYR A 220 18.24 6.61 1.20
CA TYR A 220 18.27 5.82 2.43
C TYR A 220 18.75 4.38 2.18
N GLN A 221 19.78 3.92 2.93
CA GLN A 221 20.44 2.64 2.69
C GLN A 221 20.30 1.60 3.81
N VAL A 222 19.84 2.00 5.01
CA VAL A 222 19.89 1.17 6.24
C VAL A 222 19.11 -0.16 6.12
N ALA A 223 18.08 -0.20 5.30
CA ALA A 223 17.20 -1.36 5.16
C ALA A 223 17.81 -2.58 4.47
N ARG A 224 18.88 -2.42 3.70
CA ARG A 224 19.37 -3.47 2.79
C ARG A 224 20.03 -4.64 3.51
N LYS A 225 20.62 -4.42 4.68
CA LYS A 225 21.32 -5.44 5.46
C LYS A 225 20.41 -6.60 5.90
N HIS A 226 19.13 -6.33 6.14
CA HIS A 226 18.17 -7.31 6.63
C HIS A 226 17.00 -7.56 5.66
N ALA A 227 17.07 -7.06 4.44
CA ALA A 227 15.97 -7.12 3.47
C ALA A 227 15.44 -8.54 3.26
N VAL A 228 16.32 -9.52 3.07
CA VAL A 228 15.92 -10.93 2.82
C VAL A 228 15.13 -11.50 4.01
N LYS A 229 15.62 -11.30 5.24
CA LYS A 229 14.91 -11.77 6.45
C LYS A 229 13.53 -11.12 6.57
N LEU A 230 13.45 -9.82 6.33
CA LEU A 230 12.19 -9.08 6.40
C LEU A 230 11.23 -9.47 5.27
N ARG A 231 11.72 -9.77 4.07
CA ARG A 231 10.90 -10.32 2.98
C ARG A 231 10.27 -11.66 3.36
N VAL A 232 11.05 -12.55 3.98
CA VAL A 232 10.54 -13.84 4.46
C VAL A 232 9.49 -13.62 5.55
N ILE A 233 9.77 -12.79 6.56
CA ILE A 233 8.82 -12.46 7.62
C ILE A 233 7.54 -11.85 7.05
N ALA A 234 7.66 -10.89 6.13
CA ALA A 234 6.52 -10.26 5.49
C ALA A 234 5.67 -11.27 4.72
N LEU A 235 6.30 -12.16 3.92
CA LEU A 235 5.58 -13.16 3.14
C LEU A 235 4.86 -14.17 4.05
N LEU A 236 5.55 -14.68 5.06
CA LEU A 236 4.97 -15.63 6.01
C LEU A 236 3.79 -15.00 6.76
N ALA A 237 3.99 -13.82 7.33
CA ALA A 237 2.97 -13.19 8.18
C ALA A 237 1.83 -12.57 7.36
N MET A 238 2.10 -11.95 6.21
CA MET A 238 1.05 -11.33 5.38
C MET A 238 0.18 -12.36 4.66
N SER A 239 0.76 -13.49 4.26
CA SER A 239 0.13 -14.42 3.32
C SER A 239 0.07 -15.84 3.86
N LEU A 240 1.20 -16.53 3.99
CA LEU A 240 1.22 -17.98 4.14
C LEU A 240 0.63 -18.47 5.47
N ILE A 241 0.99 -17.83 6.59
CA ILE A 241 0.47 -18.22 7.90
C ILE A 241 -1.05 -17.97 8.00
N PRO A 242 -1.57 -16.75 7.70
CA PRO A 242 -3.01 -16.53 7.70
C PRO A 242 -3.76 -17.42 6.70
N ALA A 243 -3.21 -17.66 5.50
CA ALA A 243 -3.81 -18.58 4.54
C ALA A 243 -3.90 -20.01 5.07
N ALA A 244 -2.83 -20.52 5.67
CA ALA A 244 -2.84 -21.84 6.30
C ALA A 244 -3.87 -21.91 7.46
N MET A 245 -3.95 -20.83 8.26
CA MET A 245 -4.93 -20.77 9.36
C MET A 245 -6.37 -20.87 8.84
N VAL A 246 -6.74 -20.14 7.79
CA VAL A 246 -8.12 -20.12 7.29
C VAL A 246 -8.48 -21.32 6.42
N LEU A 247 -7.50 -21.97 5.76
CA LEU A 247 -7.76 -23.10 4.86
C LEU A 247 -7.65 -24.46 5.54
N ILE A 248 -6.84 -24.59 6.61
CA ILE A 248 -6.52 -25.87 7.23
C ILE A 248 -7.25 -26.06 8.57
N PHE A 249 -7.41 -24.97 9.33
CA PHE A 249 -7.97 -25.06 10.67
C PHE A 249 -9.43 -24.60 10.71
N ALA A 250 -10.24 -25.23 11.54
CA ALA A 250 -11.57 -24.73 11.86
C ALA A 250 -11.46 -23.33 12.47
N MET A 251 -12.15 -22.35 11.87
CA MET A 251 -12.09 -20.96 12.30
C MET A 251 -12.96 -20.72 13.52
N HIS A 252 -12.32 -20.73 14.68
CA HIS A 252 -12.90 -20.21 15.92
C HIS A 252 -12.54 -18.71 16.07
N HIS A 253 -13.28 -17.99 16.90
CA HIS A 253 -13.10 -16.54 17.09
C HIS A 253 -11.65 -16.15 17.37
N TRP A 254 -10.92 -16.88 18.21
CA TRP A 254 -9.52 -16.60 18.53
C TRP A 254 -8.57 -16.81 17.34
N ASN A 255 -8.79 -17.87 16.56
CA ASN A 255 -7.98 -18.13 15.37
C ASN A 255 -8.17 -17.02 14.31
N ALA A 256 -9.41 -16.51 14.18
CA ALA A 256 -9.71 -15.40 13.29
C ALA A 256 -8.96 -14.11 13.71
N VAL A 257 -9.01 -13.77 15.00
CA VAL A 257 -8.29 -12.61 15.53
C VAL A 257 -6.78 -12.74 15.32
N ILE A 258 -6.21 -13.92 15.61
CA ILE A 258 -4.78 -14.17 15.40
C ILE A 258 -4.41 -14.04 13.93
N ALA A 259 -5.22 -14.62 13.03
CA ALA A 259 -4.97 -14.52 11.58
C ALA A 259 -4.96 -13.05 11.10
N VAL A 260 -5.91 -12.24 11.57
CA VAL A 260 -5.97 -10.80 11.26
C VAL A 260 -4.74 -10.06 11.79
N VAL A 261 -4.37 -10.29 13.06
CA VAL A 261 -3.21 -9.61 13.67
C VAL A 261 -1.92 -9.99 12.97
N VAL A 262 -1.71 -11.27 12.66
CA VAL A 262 -0.52 -11.75 11.94
C VAL A 262 -0.50 -11.17 10.53
N HIS A 263 -1.63 -11.18 9.82
CA HIS A 263 -1.74 -10.57 8.49
C HIS A 263 -1.36 -9.08 8.51
N LEU A 264 -1.94 -8.30 9.43
CA LEU A 264 -1.64 -6.87 9.54
C LEU A 264 -0.17 -6.59 9.88
N ALA A 265 0.43 -7.38 10.77
CA ALA A 265 1.87 -7.27 11.06
C ALA A 265 2.73 -7.56 9.81
N GLY A 266 2.35 -8.57 9.04
CA GLY A 266 2.98 -8.87 7.75
C GLY A 266 2.81 -7.76 6.72
N VAL A 267 1.61 -7.17 6.63
CA VAL A 267 1.33 -6.02 5.75
C VAL A 267 2.18 -4.81 6.14
N LEU A 268 2.26 -4.46 7.43
CA LEU A 268 3.11 -3.38 7.92
C LEU A 268 4.58 -3.61 7.55
N THR A 269 5.09 -4.83 7.72
CA THR A 269 6.45 -5.20 7.33
C THR A 269 6.66 -5.10 5.82
N SER A 270 5.70 -5.57 5.01
CA SER A 270 5.74 -5.46 3.54
C SER A 270 5.72 -3.99 3.10
N ARG A 271 4.89 -3.14 3.71
CA ARG A 271 4.85 -1.70 3.41
C ARG A 271 6.13 -0.99 3.82
N TRP A 272 6.71 -1.36 4.96
CA TRP A 272 8.02 -0.84 5.34
C TRP A 272 9.07 -1.16 4.27
N LEU A 273 9.13 -2.42 3.79
CA LEU A 273 10.03 -2.84 2.72
C LEU A 273 9.75 -2.11 1.40
N PHE A 274 8.48 -1.89 1.07
CA PHE A 274 8.06 -1.17 -0.14
C PHE A 274 8.72 0.22 -0.23
N PHE A 275 8.85 0.93 0.90
CA PHE A 275 9.56 2.21 0.96
C PHE A 275 11.07 2.03 1.11
N ALA A 276 11.51 1.18 2.02
CA ALA A 276 12.92 1.03 2.37
C ALA A 276 13.79 0.51 1.21
N GLU A 277 13.26 -0.38 0.38
CA GLU A 277 13.96 -0.92 -0.80
C GLU A 277 13.84 -0.03 -2.04
N ALA A 278 13.01 1.00 -2.00
CA ALA A 278 12.82 1.91 -3.13
C ALA A 278 14.08 2.75 -3.39
N GLU A 279 14.51 2.74 -4.64
CA GLU A 279 15.69 3.45 -5.12
C GLU A 279 15.24 4.60 -6.04
N HIS A 280 15.57 5.83 -5.64
CA HIS A 280 15.27 7.01 -6.44
C HIS A 280 16.45 7.36 -7.35
N VAL A 281 16.18 7.70 -8.62
CA VAL A 281 17.23 8.04 -9.59
C VAL A 281 18.09 9.26 -9.20
N VAL A 282 17.59 10.12 -8.32
CA VAL A 282 18.39 11.23 -7.76
C VAL A 282 19.67 10.76 -7.06
N GLY A 283 19.67 9.50 -6.58
CA GLY A 283 20.86 8.89 -5.97
C GLY A 283 22.07 8.84 -6.88
N LEU A 284 21.88 8.83 -8.22
CA LEU A 284 22.95 8.85 -9.21
C LEU A 284 23.83 10.11 -9.08
N TYR A 285 23.24 11.27 -8.75
CA TYR A 285 23.98 12.51 -8.51
C TYR A 285 24.83 12.51 -7.23
N TYR A 286 24.61 11.52 -6.36
CA TYR A 286 25.30 11.34 -5.09
C TYR A 286 26.18 10.08 -5.05
N GLY A 287 26.48 9.50 -6.25
CA GLY A 287 27.30 8.31 -6.40
C GLY A 287 26.62 7.01 -5.91
N ALA A 288 25.32 7.06 -5.58
CA ALA A 288 24.59 5.84 -5.28
C ALA A 288 24.33 5.05 -6.59
N HIS A 289 24.35 3.72 -6.50
CA HIS A 289 24.12 2.80 -7.63
C HIS A 289 25.22 2.79 -8.72
N ALA A 290 26.39 3.39 -8.48
CA ALA A 290 27.49 3.40 -9.43
C ALA A 290 27.90 1.98 -9.86
N ASP A 291 27.95 1.06 -8.90
CA ASP A 291 28.35 -0.35 -9.13
C ASP A 291 27.36 -1.16 -10.00
N ARG A 292 26.11 -0.70 -10.07
CA ARG A 292 25.06 -1.38 -10.86
C ARG A 292 24.93 -0.87 -12.28
N THR A 293 25.55 0.26 -12.58
CA THR A 293 25.47 0.93 -13.87
C THR A 293 26.77 0.80 -14.68
N ALA A 294 27.83 0.21 -14.09
CA ALA A 294 29.03 -0.15 -14.82
C ALA A 294 28.65 -1.20 -15.88
N PRO A 295 29.03 -1.03 -17.17
CA PRO A 295 28.91 -2.10 -18.12
C PRO A 295 29.69 -3.29 -17.57
N ALA A 296 29.11 -4.52 -17.67
CA ALA A 296 29.86 -5.74 -17.39
C ALA A 296 31.16 -5.62 -18.18
N ALA A 297 32.29 -5.70 -17.48
CA ALA A 297 33.60 -5.68 -18.13
C ALA A 297 33.59 -6.81 -19.17
N ALA A 298 33.75 -6.42 -20.43
CA ALA A 298 33.79 -7.33 -21.56
C ALA A 298 35.03 -8.25 -21.48
#